data_d18fe6541cdb95f671fcb705a1625b1e
#
_entry.id   d18fe6541cdb95f671fcb705a1625b1e
#
_cell.length_a   1.000
_cell.length_b   1.000
_cell.length_c   1.000
_cell.angle_alpha   90.00
_cell.angle_beta   90.00
_cell.angle_gamma   90.00
#
_symmetry.space_group_name_H-M   'P 1'
#
loop_
_entity.id
_entity.type
_entity.pdbx_description
1 polymer ?
#
loop_
_entity_poly.entity_id
_entity_poly.type
_entity_poly.pdbx_seq_one_letter_code
_entity_poly.pdbx_strand_id
1 'polypeptide(L)'
;MYKRQGVLISDNQNSLKAGTRGPTLLEDFVLREKIFNFDHERIPERIVHARGSGAHGYFEATEDISHLSRAHVFKKGMKTPVFARFSNVAGGSGSVDTPRDVRGFAVKFYTNEGNWDLVGNNMPVFFIQDAIKFPDLIHAVKMEADRGYPQAATAHDTFWDWATLMPESTHMQLWAMSDRGLPRSLRMMEGFGIHTFQLVNESGDAHFVKFHWKPKLGVQSTLWDETTKIQG
;
A
#
# COMPACT_ATOMS: atom_id res chain seq x y z
N MET A 1 0.50 2.11 28.68
CA MET A 1 1.64 1.59 27.90
C MET A 1 2.92 2.23 28.39
N TYR A 2 4.03 1.51 28.40
CA TYR A 2 5.33 2.01 28.86
C TYR A 2 6.39 1.80 27.78
N LYS A 3 7.31 2.73 27.64
CA LYS A 3 8.55 2.51 26.89
C LYS A 3 9.45 1.47 27.57
N ARG A 4 10.44 0.96 26.84
CA ARG A 4 11.42 0.02 27.37
C ARG A 4 12.16 0.53 28.61
N GLN A 5 12.30 1.85 28.75
CA GLN A 5 12.89 2.50 29.94
C GLN A 5 11.90 2.68 31.10
N GLY A 6 10.67 2.16 31.00
CA GLY A 6 9.65 2.29 32.01
C GLY A 6 8.90 3.64 32.04
N VAL A 7 9.12 4.48 31.03
CA VAL A 7 8.43 5.77 30.91
C VAL A 7 7.02 5.57 30.40
N LEU A 8 6.02 6.13 31.10
CA LEU A 8 4.62 6.09 30.68
C LEU A 8 4.43 6.88 29.39
N ILE A 9 3.77 6.25 28.42
CA ILE A 9 3.38 6.89 27.14
C ILE A 9 1.92 7.31 27.24
N SER A 10 1.68 8.61 27.08
CA SER A 10 0.32 9.19 27.13
C SER A 10 -0.45 8.99 25.83
N ASP A 11 0.22 9.01 24.69
CA ASP A 11 -0.37 8.86 23.36
C ASP A 11 0.55 8.04 22.46
N ASN A 12 0.04 6.93 21.90
CA ASN A 12 0.73 6.11 20.90
C ASN A 12 -0.05 6.02 19.57
N GLN A 13 -1.04 6.90 19.36
CA GLN A 13 -1.89 6.92 18.18
C GLN A 13 -1.64 8.14 17.29
N ASN A 14 -0.93 9.14 17.79
CA ASN A 14 -0.59 10.33 17.05
C ASN A 14 0.93 10.56 17.07
N SER A 15 1.52 10.69 15.88
CA SER A 15 2.93 11.03 15.75
C SER A 15 3.16 12.53 15.89
N LEU A 16 4.36 12.90 16.32
CA LEU A 16 4.80 14.29 16.38
C LEU A 16 4.96 14.84 14.96
N LYS A 17 4.35 16.00 14.69
CA LYS A 17 4.35 16.65 13.38
C LYS A 17 4.84 18.09 13.47
N ALA A 18 5.43 18.57 12.39
CA ALA A 18 5.78 20.00 12.23
C ALA A 18 4.53 20.82 11.89
N GLY A 19 3.65 21.03 12.87
CA GLY A 19 2.36 21.70 12.67
C GLY A 19 1.24 20.74 12.27
N THR A 20 0.00 21.22 12.27
CA THR A 20 -1.22 20.41 12.09
C THR A 20 -1.24 19.59 10.79
N ARG A 21 -0.66 20.10 9.71
CA ARG A 21 -0.58 19.46 8.40
C ARG A 21 0.87 19.23 7.94
N GLY A 22 1.81 19.39 8.84
CA GLY A 22 3.24 19.21 8.55
C GLY A 22 3.67 17.75 8.52
N PRO A 23 4.91 17.49 8.10
CA PRO A 23 5.47 16.15 8.08
C PRO A 23 5.66 15.59 9.49
N THR A 24 5.64 14.26 9.59
CA THR A 24 6.02 13.53 10.80
C THR A 24 7.52 13.70 11.05
N LEU A 25 7.88 13.94 12.31
CA LEU A 25 9.26 14.18 12.73
C LEU A 25 9.92 12.89 13.19
N LEU A 26 11.16 12.64 12.76
CA LEU A 26 11.96 11.50 13.22
C LEU A 26 12.43 11.63 14.67
N GLU A 27 12.31 12.82 15.26
CA GLU A 27 12.53 13.06 16.68
C GLU A 27 11.47 12.41 17.58
N ASP A 28 10.32 12.01 16.98
CA ASP A 28 9.29 11.28 17.71
C ASP A 28 9.81 9.91 18.19
N PHE A 29 10.14 9.88 19.47
CA PHE A 29 10.69 8.68 20.10
C PHE A 29 9.66 7.54 20.19
N VAL A 30 8.41 7.87 20.40
CA VAL A 30 7.31 6.87 20.47
C VAL A 30 7.12 6.21 19.12
N LEU A 31 7.05 6.99 18.05
CA LEU A 31 6.96 6.49 16.69
C LEU A 31 8.15 5.57 16.35
N ARG A 32 9.37 6.02 16.59
CA ARG A 32 10.56 5.23 16.26
C ARG A 32 10.62 3.91 17.03
N GLU A 33 10.39 3.91 18.33
CA GLU A 33 10.37 2.69 19.13
C GLU A 33 9.28 1.72 18.69
N LYS A 34 8.09 2.23 18.38
CA LYS A 34 6.94 1.41 17.93
C LYS A 34 7.24 0.74 16.58
N ILE A 35 7.72 1.49 15.61
CA ILE A 35 8.06 0.96 14.28
C ILE A 35 9.24 -0.01 14.37
N PHE A 36 10.30 0.38 15.07
CA PHE A 36 11.51 -0.45 15.21
C PHE A 36 11.21 -1.79 15.89
N ASN A 37 10.44 -1.79 16.97
CA ASN A 37 10.04 -3.03 17.65
C ASN A 37 9.18 -3.92 16.74
N PHE A 38 8.24 -3.32 16.02
CA PHE A 38 7.39 -4.03 15.07
C PHE A 38 8.19 -4.68 13.92
N ASP A 39 9.16 -3.99 13.37
CA ASP A 39 9.99 -4.50 12.27
C ASP A 39 10.85 -5.71 12.67
N HIS A 40 11.13 -5.88 13.97
CA HIS A 40 11.98 -6.95 14.50
C HIS A 40 11.21 -8.08 15.20
N GLU A 41 9.88 -8.09 15.10
CA GLU A 41 9.05 -9.12 15.75
C GLU A 41 9.16 -10.50 15.07
N ARG A 42 9.48 -10.55 13.79
CA ARG A 42 9.32 -11.73 12.95
C ARG A 42 10.60 -12.09 12.21
N ILE A 43 10.65 -13.33 11.68
CA ILE A 43 11.67 -13.73 10.71
C ILE A 43 11.62 -12.74 9.52
N PRO A 44 12.76 -12.21 9.07
CA PRO A 44 12.79 -11.18 8.05
C PRO A 44 12.14 -11.60 6.73
N GLU A 45 11.04 -10.98 6.42
CA GLU A 45 10.38 -10.90 5.10
C GLU A 45 9.80 -9.48 5.00
N ARG A 46 9.19 -9.10 3.88
CA ARG A 46 8.42 -7.84 3.89
C ARG A 46 7.32 -7.92 4.94
N ILE A 47 7.21 -6.89 5.76
CA ILE A 47 6.19 -6.80 6.83
C ILE A 47 4.78 -6.95 6.24
N VAL A 48 4.54 -6.30 5.12
CA VAL A 48 3.39 -6.51 4.24
C VAL A 48 3.90 -6.68 2.81
N HIS A 49 3.10 -7.23 1.92
CA HIS A 49 3.46 -7.46 0.52
C HIS A 49 4.59 -8.50 0.32
N ALA A 50 4.75 -9.46 1.23
CA ALA A 50 5.74 -10.52 1.11
C ALA A 50 5.45 -11.44 -0.09
N ARG A 51 4.18 -11.85 -0.26
CA ARG A 51 3.70 -12.60 -1.43
C ARG A 51 3.46 -11.64 -2.59
N GLY A 52 4.12 -11.86 -3.72
CA GLY A 52 3.91 -11.02 -4.89
C GLY A 52 4.55 -11.56 -6.16
N SER A 53 4.11 -11.01 -7.29
CA SER A 53 4.61 -11.31 -8.62
C SER A 53 4.93 -10.01 -9.36
N GLY A 54 5.85 -10.06 -10.30
CA GLY A 54 6.25 -8.89 -11.06
C GLY A 54 6.24 -9.11 -12.57
N ALA A 55 6.20 -8.01 -13.30
CA ALA A 55 6.26 -8.02 -14.76
C ALA A 55 7.11 -6.84 -15.26
N HIS A 56 7.93 -7.12 -16.26
CA HIS A 56 8.60 -6.08 -17.03
C HIS A 56 7.67 -5.53 -18.11
N GLY A 57 7.82 -4.25 -18.42
CA GLY A 57 7.05 -3.59 -19.45
C GLY A 57 7.63 -2.23 -19.81
N TYR A 58 6.82 -1.41 -20.42
CA TYR A 58 7.15 -0.02 -20.68
C TYR A 58 5.93 0.88 -20.44
N PHE A 59 6.22 2.09 -20.02
CA PHE A 59 5.27 3.20 -19.99
C PHE A 59 5.47 4.06 -21.23
N GLU A 60 4.40 4.42 -21.90
CA GLU A 60 4.44 5.32 -23.06
C GLU A 60 3.50 6.50 -22.80
N ALA A 61 4.03 7.71 -22.83
CA ALA A 61 3.25 8.92 -22.78
C ALA A 61 2.57 9.15 -24.13
N THR A 62 1.25 9.00 -24.19
CA THR A 62 0.46 9.13 -25.44
C THR A 62 0.10 10.56 -25.76
N GLU A 63 0.07 11.44 -24.76
CA GLU A 63 -0.23 12.85 -24.91
C GLU A 63 0.88 13.73 -24.33
N ASP A 64 0.96 14.96 -24.82
CA ASP A 64 1.84 15.96 -24.25
C ASP A 64 1.21 16.59 -23.01
N ILE A 65 1.87 16.40 -21.88
CA ILE A 65 1.51 17.01 -20.60
C ILE A 65 2.58 17.96 -20.07
N SER A 66 3.39 18.55 -20.96
CA SER A 66 4.45 19.51 -20.60
C SER A 66 3.92 20.71 -19.81
N HIS A 67 2.66 21.08 -20.01
CA HIS A 67 1.98 22.11 -19.22
C HIS A 67 1.80 21.73 -17.73
N LEU A 68 1.85 20.44 -17.39
CA LEU A 68 1.76 19.93 -16.01
C LEU A 68 3.12 19.55 -15.46
N SER A 69 4.00 18.96 -16.27
CA SER A 69 5.25 18.38 -15.80
C SER A 69 6.40 18.58 -16.77
N ARG A 70 7.56 18.97 -16.24
CA ARG A 70 8.83 19.00 -16.98
C ARG A 70 9.53 17.64 -17.06
N ALA A 71 9.08 16.63 -16.32
CA ALA A 71 9.71 15.32 -16.27
C ALA A 71 9.72 14.64 -17.64
N HIS A 72 10.89 14.18 -18.07
CA HIS A 72 11.09 13.59 -19.38
C HIS A 72 10.20 12.36 -19.66
N VAL A 73 9.88 11.59 -18.62
CA VAL A 73 8.98 10.42 -18.69
C VAL A 73 7.60 10.75 -19.27
N PHE A 74 7.14 11.99 -19.14
CA PHE A 74 5.83 12.44 -19.64
C PHE A 74 5.87 13.13 -21.00
N LYS A 75 7.02 13.19 -21.67
CA LYS A 75 7.07 13.73 -23.04
C LYS A 75 6.38 12.77 -24.01
N LYS A 76 5.49 13.30 -24.84
CA LYS A 76 4.72 12.53 -25.81
C LYS A 76 5.59 11.59 -26.64
N GLY A 77 5.19 10.34 -26.73
CA GLY A 77 5.90 9.28 -27.45
C GLY A 77 7.11 8.69 -26.72
N MET A 78 7.44 9.22 -25.53
CA MET A 78 8.53 8.66 -24.72
C MET A 78 8.13 7.28 -24.20
N LYS A 79 8.98 6.29 -24.48
CA LYS A 79 8.88 4.92 -23.94
C LYS A 79 9.91 4.74 -22.83
N THR A 80 9.42 4.54 -21.62
CA THR A 80 10.26 4.34 -20.43
C THR A 80 10.10 2.90 -19.96
N PRO A 81 11.20 2.11 -19.83
CA PRO A 81 11.12 0.78 -19.23
C PRO A 81 10.56 0.85 -17.82
N VAL A 82 9.69 -0.09 -17.47
CA VAL A 82 9.11 -0.20 -16.15
C VAL A 82 9.16 -1.63 -15.63
N PHE A 83 9.14 -1.75 -14.30
CA PHE A 83 8.88 -3.00 -13.61
C PHE A 83 7.67 -2.80 -12.69
N ALA A 84 6.62 -3.55 -12.91
CA ALA A 84 5.44 -3.56 -12.06
C ALA A 84 5.49 -4.73 -11.08
N ARG A 85 5.15 -4.51 -9.81
CA ARG A 85 5.01 -5.55 -8.81
C ARG A 85 3.61 -5.51 -8.21
N PHE A 86 2.95 -6.65 -8.22
CA PHE A 86 1.65 -6.89 -7.59
C PHE A 86 1.84 -7.79 -6.38
N SER A 87 1.15 -7.50 -5.29
CA SER A 87 1.39 -8.24 -4.04
C SER A 87 0.17 -8.25 -3.13
N ASN A 88 0.03 -9.32 -2.33
CA ASN A 88 -0.94 -9.37 -1.26
C ASN A 88 -0.41 -8.62 -0.04
N VAL A 89 -1.28 -8.03 0.77
CA VAL A 89 -0.89 -7.29 1.97
C VAL A 89 -0.71 -8.22 3.16
N ALA A 90 -1.73 -9.01 3.48
CA ALA A 90 -1.80 -9.75 4.75
C ALA A 90 -0.98 -11.03 4.77
N GLY A 91 -1.01 -11.84 3.72
CA GLY A 91 -0.33 -13.12 3.68
C GLY A 91 1.20 -13.00 3.69
N GLY A 92 1.89 -13.95 4.33
CA GLY A 92 3.34 -14.12 4.24
C GLY A 92 3.79 -14.62 2.86
N SER A 93 5.11 -14.77 2.66
CA SER A 93 5.68 -15.19 1.36
C SER A 93 5.17 -16.55 0.87
N GLY A 94 4.83 -17.46 1.78
CA GLY A 94 4.27 -18.79 1.49
C GLY A 94 2.75 -18.84 1.38
N SER A 95 2.06 -17.70 1.46
CA SER A 95 0.59 -17.67 1.32
C SER A 95 0.16 -17.84 -0.13
N VAL A 96 -1.16 -17.98 -0.36
CA VAL A 96 -1.76 -18.08 -1.69
C VAL A 96 -2.16 -16.72 -2.24
N ASP A 97 -2.41 -16.61 -3.55
CA ASP A 97 -2.69 -15.33 -4.22
C ASP A 97 -4.14 -14.86 -4.11
N THR A 98 -5.05 -15.78 -3.81
CA THR A 98 -6.50 -15.58 -4.00
C THR A 98 -7.31 -15.11 -2.78
N PRO A 99 -6.82 -15.08 -1.54
CA PRO A 99 -7.59 -14.59 -0.41
C PRO A 99 -8.07 -13.16 -0.62
N ARG A 100 -9.20 -12.82 0.03
CA ARG A 100 -9.64 -11.44 0.13
C ARG A 100 -8.58 -10.61 0.81
N ASP A 101 -8.09 -9.61 0.08
CA ASP A 101 -7.01 -8.73 0.56
C ASP A 101 -6.91 -7.49 -0.33
N VAL A 102 -6.26 -6.47 0.15
CA VAL A 102 -5.76 -5.38 -0.68
C VAL A 102 -4.63 -5.90 -1.55
N ARG A 103 -4.54 -5.46 -2.79
CA ARG A 103 -3.39 -5.77 -3.66
C ARG A 103 -2.50 -4.55 -3.79
N GLY A 104 -1.22 -4.73 -3.50
CA GLY A 104 -0.20 -3.76 -3.84
C GLY A 104 -0.07 -3.63 -5.36
N PHE A 105 0.19 -2.43 -5.81
CA PHE A 105 0.42 -2.09 -7.22
C PHE A 105 1.55 -1.07 -7.28
N ALA A 106 2.77 -1.55 -7.38
CA ALA A 106 3.96 -0.70 -7.42
C ALA A 106 4.57 -0.71 -8.81
N VAL A 107 4.93 0.46 -9.32
CA VAL A 107 5.56 0.61 -10.64
C VAL A 107 6.86 1.40 -10.48
N LYS A 108 7.96 0.78 -10.86
CA LYS A 108 9.27 1.43 -10.97
C LYS A 108 9.50 1.85 -12.41
N PHE A 109 9.81 3.11 -12.62
CA PHE A 109 10.19 3.69 -13.92
C PHE A 109 11.70 3.85 -13.97
N TYR A 110 12.33 3.30 -14.99
CA TYR A 110 13.76 3.46 -15.23
C TYR A 110 13.96 4.63 -16.19
N THR A 111 13.92 5.84 -15.66
CA THR A 111 14.04 7.05 -16.46
C THR A 111 15.51 7.42 -16.67
N ASN A 112 15.80 8.26 -17.67
CA ASN A 112 17.12 8.82 -17.88
C ASN A 112 17.51 9.90 -16.84
N GLU A 113 16.57 10.32 -16.02
CA GLU A 113 16.76 11.24 -14.89
C GLU A 113 16.89 10.51 -13.54
N GLY A 114 16.94 9.16 -13.56
CA GLY A 114 17.02 8.30 -12.40
C GLY A 114 15.79 7.40 -12.25
N ASN A 115 15.81 6.54 -11.23
CA ASN A 115 14.69 5.67 -10.94
C ASN A 115 13.55 6.46 -10.28
N TRP A 116 12.34 6.20 -10.71
CA TRP A 116 11.13 6.83 -10.21
C TRP A 116 10.11 5.76 -9.83
N ASP A 117 9.62 5.78 -8.59
CA ASP A 117 8.72 4.76 -8.07
C ASP A 117 7.34 5.35 -7.76
N LEU A 118 6.30 4.70 -8.26
CA LEU A 118 4.92 4.95 -7.89
C LEU A 118 4.40 3.74 -7.12
N VAL A 119 4.25 3.89 -5.81
CA VAL A 119 3.75 2.85 -4.92
C VAL A 119 2.26 3.08 -4.68
N GLY A 120 1.45 2.07 -4.92
CA GLY A 120 0.01 2.16 -4.80
C GLY A 120 -0.66 0.82 -4.48
N ASN A 121 -1.97 0.84 -4.51
CA ASN A 121 -2.82 -0.32 -4.28
C ASN A 121 -3.95 -0.38 -5.32
N ASN A 122 -4.69 -1.49 -5.31
CA ASN A 122 -5.88 -1.66 -6.16
C ASN A 122 -7.14 -0.98 -5.59
N MET A 123 -7.01 -0.17 -4.57
CA MET A 123 -8.09 0.60 -3.93
C MET A 123 -7.68 2.06 -3.78
N PRO A 124 -8.63 3.03 -3.93
CA PRO A 124 -8.27 4.45 -4.06
C PRO A 124 -7.98 5.17 -2.75
N VAL A 125 -8.22 4.53 -1.62
CA VAL A 125 -8.03 5.08 -0.27
C VAL A 125 -7.20 4.12 0.59
N PHE A 126 -6.83 4.54 1.81
CA PHE A 126 -6.10 3.70 2.74
C PHE A 126 -6.78 3.68 4.10
N PHE A 127 -6.46 2.70 4.94
CA PHE A 127 -7.10 2.50 6.26
C PHE A 127 -6.82 3.64 7.23
N ILE A 128 -5.62 4.19 7.17
CA ILE A 128 -5.11 5.16 8.14
C ILE A 128 -4.43 6.33 7.43
N GLN A 129 -4.29 7.46 8.14
CA GLN A 129 -3.57 8.64 7.67
C GLN A 129 -2.23 8.84 8.41
N ASP A 130 -2.18 8.53 9.70
CA ASP A 130 -0.98 8.67 10.50
C ASP A 130 -0.20 7.35 10.57
N ALA A 131 1.08 7.40 10.22
CA ALA A 131 1.97 6.24 10.16
C ALA A 131 2.14 5.53 11.52
N ILE A 132 1.92 6.20 12.66
CA ILE A 132 1.99 5.58 13.99
C ILE A 132 0.94 4.47 14.17
N LYS A 133 -0.15 4.53 13.40
CA LYS A 133 -1.25 3.54 13.42
C LYS A 133 -0.97 2.31 12.55
N PHE A 134 0.07 2.34 11.73
CA PHE A 134 0.38 1.25 10.80
C PHE A 134 0.69 -0.08 11.53
N PRO A 135 1.52 -0.13 12.59
CA PRO A 135 1.74 -1.37 13.30
C PRO A 135 0.46 -1.98 13.88
N ASP A 136 -0.48 -1.17 14.37
CA ASP A 136 -1.74 -1.66 14.92
C ASP A 136 -2.62 -2.30 13.84
N LEU A 137 -2.69 -1.69 12.66
CA LEU A 137 -3.37 -2.27 11.50
C LEU A 137 -2.76 -3.64 11.14
N ILE A 138 -1.43 -3.71 11.10
CA ILE A 138 -0.76 -4.96 10.68
C ILE A 138 -0.89 -6.06 11.74
N HIS A 139 -0.83 -5.73 13.02
CA HIS A 139 -1.15 -6.69 14.10
C HIS A 139 -2.57 -7.24 13.99
N ALA A 140 -3.49 -6.49 13.38
CA ALA A 140 -4.88 -6.89 13.19
C ALA A 140 -5.14 -7.72 11.92
N VAL A 141 -4.16 -7.88 11.02
CA VAL A 141 -4.37 -8.57 9.73
C VAL A 141 -3.31 -9.61 9.38
N LYS A 142 -2.30 -9.80 10.23
CA LYS A 142 -1.20 -10.74 9.99
C LYS A 142 -1.35 -12.03 10.79
N MET A 143 -0.35 -12.89 10.70
CA MET A 143 -0.20 -14.03 11.60
C MET A 143 0.17 -13.55 13.00
N GLU A 144 -0.07 -14.39 14.00
CA GLU A 144 0.37 -14.12 15.36
C GLU A 144 1.89 -13.96 15.44
N ALA A 145 2.39 -13.18 16.41
CA ALA A 145 3.80 -12.89 16.53
C ALA A 145 4.64 -14.12 16.91
N ASP A 146 4.04 -15.10 17.59
CA ASP A 146 4.70 -16.31 18.09
C ASP A 146 4.70 -17.48 17.10
N ARG A 147 3.93 -17.37 16.00
CA ARG A 147 3.78 -18.49 15.03
C ARG A 147 3.44 -17.98 13.63
N GLY A 148 3.90 -18.74 12.62
CA GLY A 148 3.70 -18.41 11.21
C GLY A 148 2.44 -19.01 10.58
N TYR A 149 1.57 -19.64 11.36
CA TYR A 149 0.32 -20.24 10.89
C TYR A 149 -0.79 -20.14 11.95
N PRO A 150 -2.08 -20.12 11.58
CA PRO A 150 -2.54 -19.92 10.21
C PRO A 150 -2.09 -18.61 9.62
N GLN A 151 -1.92 -18.54 8.30
CA GLN A 151 -1.62 -17.28 7.61
C GLN A 151 -2.72 -16.26 7.88
N ALA A 152 -2.32 -15.02 8.19
CA ALA A 152 -3.22 -13.91 8.49
C ALA A 152 -4.25 -14.26 9.60
N ALA A 153 -3.86 -15.01 10.62
CA ALA A 153 -4.77 -15.51 11.67
C ALA A 153 -5.55 -14.37 12.34
N THR A 154 -4.90 -13.24 12.64
CA THR A 154 -5.54 -12.10 13.31
C THR A 154 -6.58 -11.38 12.45
N ALA A 155 -6.60 -11.60 11.14
CA ALA A 155 -7.59 -11.00 10.23
C ALA A 155 -9.02 -11.54 10.44
N HIS A 156 -9.19 -12.60 11.22
CA HIS A 156 -10.49 -13.23 11.46
C HIS A 156 -11.10 -12.90 12.83
N ASP A 157 -10.34 -12.32 13.75
CA ASP A 157 -10.79 -11.92 15.08
C ASP A 157 -10.29 -10.51 15.46
N THR A 158 -9.01 -10.31 15.67
CA THR A 158 -8.40 -9.02 16.07
C THR A 158 -8.73 -7.89 15.10
N PHE A 159 -8.90 -8.19 13.80
CA PHE A 159 -9.28 -7.19 12.80
C PHE A 159 -10.62 -6.52 13.15
N TRP A 160 -11.60 -7.25 13.67
CA TRP A 160 -12.91 -6.70 13.99
C TRP A 160 -12.89 -5.81 15.23
N ASP A 161 -12.05 -6.16 16.20
CA ASP A 161 -11.81 -5.29 17.36
C ASP A 161 -11.13 -3.98 16.90
N TRP A 162 -10.07 -4.11 16.11
CA TRP A 162 -9.38 -2.97 15.52
C TRP A 162 -10.33 -2.09 14.69
N ALA A 163 -11.17 -2.70 13.87
CA ALA A 163 -12.12 -2.00 13.01
C ALA A 163 -13.09 -1.13 13.80
N THR A 164 -13.57 -1.62 14.95
CA THR A 164 -14.48 -0.88 15.81
C THR A 164 -13.79 0.26 16.57
N LEU A 165 -12.52 0.08 16.90
CA LEU A 165 -11.71 1.09 17.61
C LEU A 165 -11.10 2.14 16.66
N MET A 166 -11.13 1.89 15.35
CA MET A 166 -10.53 2.76 14.34
C MET A 166 -11.56 3.20 13.28
N PRO A 167 -12.53 4.05 13.63
CA PRO A 167 -13.62 4.41 12.70
C PRO A 167 -13.16 5.15 11.45
N GLU A 168 -12.01 5.81 11.46
CA GLU A 168 -11.42 6.46 10.27
C GLU A 168 -11.13 5.48 9.13
N SER A 169 -10.99 4.19 9.44
CA SER A 169 -10.72 3.14 8.45
C SER A 169 -11.95 2.63 7.72
N THR A 170 -13.16 3.03 8.12
CA THR A 170 -14.43 2.47 7.62
C THR A 170 -14.54 2.51 6.10
N HIS A 171 -14.15 3.61 5.47
CA HIS A 171 -14.19 3.73 4.01
C HIS A 171 -13.34 2.64 3.34
N MET A 172 -12.13 2.44 3.80
CA MET A 172 -11.24 1.41 3.25
C MET A 172 -11.73 -0.01 3.58
N GLN A 173 -12.34 -0.23 4.76
CA GLN A 173 -12.93 -1.52 5.11
C GLN A 173 -14.05 -1.90 4.13
N LEU A 174 -14.91 -0.96 3.76
CA LEU A 174 -15.95 -1.19 2.75
C LEU A 174 -15.35 -1.58 1.39
N TRP A 175 -14.27 -0.92 0.97
CA TRP A 175 -13.53 -1.30 -0.24
C TRP A 175 -12.93 -2.71 -0.14
N ALA A 176 -12.29 -3.04 0.97
CA ALA A 176 -11.67 -4.35 1.19
C ALA A 176 -12.70 -5.49 1.21
N MET A 177 -13.91 -5.21 1.72
CA MET A 177 -15.02 -6.17 1.76
C MET A 177 -15.80 -6.25 0.43
N SER A 178 -15.57 -5.33 -0.50
CA SER A 178 -16.16 -5.37 -1.83
C SER A 178 -15.47 -6.40 -2.73
N ASP A 179 -15.99 -6.54 -3.95
CA ASP A 179 -15.41 -7.39 -4.99
C ASP A 179 -13.99 -6.96 -5.40
N ARG A 180 -13.58 -5.72 -5.11
CA ARG A 180 -12.21 -5.24 -5.32
C ARG A 180 -11.17 -6.01 -4.51
N GLY A 181 -11.56 -6.60 -3.38
CA GLY A 181 -10.71 -7.46 -2.56
C GLY A 181 -10.46 -8.85 -3.16
N LEU A 182 -11.15 -9.23 -4.23
CA LEU A 182 -11.10 -10.55 -4.88
C LEU A 182 -10.86 -10.44 -6.38
N PRO A 183 -9.77 -9.84 -6.84
CA PRO A 183 -9.52 -9.72 -8.29
C PRO A 183 -9.30 -11.10 -8.91
N ARG A 184 -9.95 -11.31 -10.06
CA ARG A 184 -9.82 -12.55 -10.84
C ARG A 184 -8.40 -12.80 -11.36
N SER A 185 -7.72 -11.72 -11.67
CA SER A 185 -6.34 -11.73 -12.16
C SER A 185 -5.65 -10.41 -11.81
N LEU A 186 -4.34 -10.44 -11.63
CA LEU A 186 -3.52 -9.23 -11.48
C LEU A 186 -3.63 -8.29 -12.69
N ARG A 187 -4.05 -8.81 -13.85
CA ARG A 187 -4.32 -8.02 -15.07
C ARG A 187 -5.72 -7.44 -15.14
N MET A 188 -6.58 -7.73 -14.18
CA MET A 188 -8.00 -7.36 -14.15
C MET A 188 -8.37 -6.55 -12.92
N MET A 189 -7.41 -5.81 -12.39
CA MET A 189 -7.62 -4.89 -11.27
C MET A 189 -7.11 -3.50 -11.63
N GLU A 190 -7.73 -2.48 -11.07
CA GLU A 190 -7.23 -1.11 -11.15
C GLU A 190 -6.08 -0.89 -10.18
N GLY A 191 -5.28 0.14 -10.43
CA GLY A 191 -4.24 0.59 -9.52
C GLY A 191 -4.37 2.08 -9.25
N PHE A 192 -4.06 2.48 -8.02
CA PHE A 192 -4.15 3.86 -7.55
C PHE A 192 -2.86 4.24 -6.84
N GLY A 193 -2.34 5.41 -7.16
CA GLY A 193 -1.18 5.95 -6.45
C GLY A 193 -1.50 6.43 -5.03
N ILE A 194 -2.76 6.35 -4.60
CA ILE A 194 -3.31 6.73 -3.29
C ILE A 194 -3.06 8.19 -2.94
N HIS A 195 -1.81 8.61 -2.86
CA HIS A 195 -1.42 9.96 -2.52
C HIS A 195 -1.78 10.96 -3.63
N THR A 196 -1.93 12.23 -3.24
CA THR A 196 -1.90 13.35 -4.17
C THR A 196 -0.45 13.74 -4.39
N PHE A 197 -0.02 13.70 -5.65
CA PHE A 197 1.33 14.09 -6.07
C PHE A 197 1.31 15.52 -6.63
N GLN A 198 2.44 16.15 -6.62
CA GLN A 198 2.62 17.47 -7.23
C GLN A 198 3.57 17.33 -8.42
N LEU A 199 3.08 17.68 -9.60
CA LEU A 199 3.90 17.82 -10.80
C LEU A 199 4.26 19.30 -10.98
N VAL A 200 5.47 19.55 -11.49
CA VAL A 200 5.97 20.90 -11.73
C VAL A 200 6.38 21.00 -13.19
N ASN A 201 5.90 22.05 -13.90
CA ASN A 201 6.25 22.31 -15.28
C ASN A 201 7.56 23.12 -15.42
N GLU A 202 7.98 23.42 -16.63
CA GLU A 202 9.20 24.20 -16.91
C GLU A 202 9.13 25.65 -16.36
N SER A 203 7.93 26.24 -16.27
CA SER A 203 7.72 27.56 -15.71
C SER A 203 7.77 27.58 -14.18
N GLY A 204 7.80 26.42 -13.53
CA GLY A 204 7.76 26.27 -12.07
C GLY A 204 6.33 26.19 -11.52
N ASP A 205 5.31 26.16 -12.38
CA ASP A 205 3.92 26.03 -11.93
C ASP A 205 3.67 24.60 -11.43
N ALA A 206 3.01 24.49 -10.29
CA ALA A 206 2.75 23.24 -9.60
C ALA A 206 1.30 22.80 -9.74
N HIS A 207 1.08 21.53 -10.07
CA HIS A 207 -0.24 20.96 -10.27
C HIS A 207 -0.41 19.68 -9.44
N PHE A 208 -1.51 19.58 -8.69
CA PHE A 208 -1.83 18.38 -7.97
C PHE A 208 -2.45 17.33 -8.90
N VAL A 209 -1.96 16.11 -8.80
CA VAL A 209 -2.40 14.98 -9.63
C VAL A 209 -2.58 13.72 -8.80
N LYS A 210 -3.43 12.82 -9.30
CA LYS A 210 -3.54 11.44 -8.83
C LYS A 210 -3.30 10.49 -9.99
N PHE A 211 -2.60 9.40 -9.72
CA PHE A 211 -2.34 8.35 -10.71
C PHE A 211 -3.38 7.25 -10.59
N HIS A 212 -3.93 6.86 -11.75
CA HIS A 212 -4.91 5.79 -11.83
C HIS A 212 -4.58 4.85 -13.00
N TRP A 213 -4.28 3.61 -12.69
CA TRP A 213 -4.03 2.55 -13.66
C TRP A 213 -5.33 1.82 -13.98
N LYS A 214 -5.71 1.79 -15.25
CA LYS A 214 -6.91 1.08 -15.72
C LYS A 214 -6.52 -0.14 -16.53
N PRO A 215 -7.01 -1.35 -16.18
CA PRO A 215 -6.68 -2.57 -16.92
C PRO A 215 -7.38 -2.59 -18.28
N LYS A 216 -6.67 -2.93 -19.34
CA LYS A 216 -7.24 -3.08 -20.69
C LYS A 216 -8.26 -4.22 -20.77
N LEU A 217 -8.15 -5.24 -19.92
CA LEU A 217 -9.09 -6.37 -19.85
C LEU A 217 -10.36 -6.07 -19.04
N GLY A 218 -10.47 -4.85 -18.49
CA GLY A 218 -11.53 -4.51 -17.55
C GLY A 218 -11.32 -5.11 -16.17
N VAL A 219 -12.16 -4.71 -15.22
CA VAL A 219 -12.12 -5.20 -13.84
C VAL A 219 -13.02 -6.41 -13.71
N GLN A 220 -12.49 -7.50 -13.19
CA GLN A 220 -13.25 -8.71 -12.89
C GLN A 220 -12.85 -9.27 -11.53
N SER A 221 -13.79 -9.87 -10.84
CA SER A 221 -13.65 -10.48 -9.52
C SER A 221 -14.00 -11.97 -9.54
N THR A 222 -13.62 -12.69 -8.52
CA THR A 222 -13.95 -14.12 -8.33
C THR A 222 -14.93 -14.30 -7.18
N LEU A 223 -15.71 -15.37 -7.24
CA LEU A 223 -16.48 -15.87 -6.10
C LEU A 223 -15.67 -16.95 -5.36
N TRP A 224 -16.11 -17.28 -4.16
CA TRP A 224 -15.40 -18.24 -3.29
C TRP A 224 -15.18 -19.61 -3.94
N ASP A 225 -16.21 -20.17 -4.56
CA ASP A 225 -16.18 -21.47 -5.22
C ASP A 225 -15.22 -21.50 -6.44
N GLU A 226 -15.12 -20.41 -7.15
CA GLU A 226 -14.15 -20.24 -8.24
C GLU A 226 -12.73 -20.06 -7.69
N THR A 227 -12.58 -19.26 -6.65
CA THR A 227 -11.30 -18.99 -6.00
C THR A 227 -10.64 -20.28 -5.52
N THR A 228 -11.39 -21.19 -4.89
CA THR A 228 -10.86 -22.47 -4.42
C THR A 228 -10.39 -23.36 -5.55
N LYS A 229 -11.03 -23.31 -6.72
CA LYS A 229 -10.62 -24.09 -7.91
C LYS A 229 -9.36 -23.50 -8.58
N ILE A 230 -9.23 -22.19 -8.61
CA ILE A 230 -8.06 -21.52 -9.20
C ILE A 230 -6.81 -21.72 -8.34
N GLN A 231 -7.00 -21.83 -7.03
CA GLN A 231 -5.93 -21.93 -6.04
C GLN A 231 -5.32 -23.33 -5.93
N GLY A 232 -6.06 -24.37 -6.27
CA GLY A 232 -5.63 -25.78 -6.27
C GLY A 232 -5.00 -26.17 -7.58
#